data_bfa0f679269e4079b8e6295bd96612cf
#
_entry.id   bfa0f679269e4079b8e6295bd96612cf
#
_cell.length_a   1.000
_cell.length_b   1.000
_cell.length_c   1.000
_cell.angle_alpha   90.00
_cell.angle_beta   90.00
_cell.angle_gamma   90.00
#
_symmetry.space_group_name_H-M   'P 1'
#
loop_
_entity.id
_entity.type
_entity.pdbx_description
1 polymer ?
#
loop_
_entity_poly.entity_id
_entity_poly.type
_entity_poly.pdbx_seq_one_letter_code
_entity_poly.pdbx_strand_id
1 'polypeptide(L)'
;MITIEGLSKTYAGTGRPALNDIALQIPKGAIYGILGRSGAGKSTLIRCLNLLERPTSGRILVNGQDITQLNKAALRDYRLRTGMIFQHFNLLHARTVADNDAVPLEIAGVPRAAREARVRELLALVDLSEKAAAFPSQLSGGQKQRVGIARALAARPEVLLCDEATSALDPETTASVLALLADINQRLNLTIVLITHQLEVVKTICDHAALLEQGEIVESGKLADLLVTPWSRLRQSLLHDPQAEQEFLTRHGVQGRPLCGVA
;
A
#
# COMPACT_ATOMS: atom_id res chain seq x y z
N MET A 1 4.55 8.66 11.24
CA MET A 1 3.48 9.48 10.66
C MET A 1 3.96 10.05 9.34
N ILE A 2 3.13 10.01 8.29
CA ILE A 2 3.41 10.66 7.00
C ILE A 2 2.47 11.84 6.87
N THR A 3 3.01 13.02 6.56
CA THR A 3 2.22 14.23 6.31
C THR A 3 2.52 14.73 4.91
N ILE A 4 1.49 14.94 4.11
CA ILE A 4 1.57 15.48 2.76
C ILE A 4 0.95 16.88 2.80
N GLU A 5 1.66 17.87 2.29
CA GLU A 5 1.25 19.27 2.36
C GLU A 5 1.35 19.92 0.98
N GLY A 6 0.21 20.25 0.41
CA GLY A 6 0.10 20.98 -0.86
C GLY A 6 0.77 20.28 -2.05
N LEU A 7 0.81 18.95 -2.05
CA LEU A 7 1.57 18.16 -3.02
C LEU A 7 0.92 18.22 -4.39
N SER A 8 1.65 18.71 -5.37
CA SER A 8 1.21 18.72 -6.77
C SER A 8 2.24 18.05 -7.67
N LYS A 9 1.77 17.37 -8.71
CA LYS A 9 2.62 16.76 -9.74
C LYS A 9 2.03 16.98 -11.11
N THR A 10 2.79 17.65 -11.96
CA THR A 10 2.50 17.80 -13.39
C THR A 10 3.60 17.15 -14.21
N TYR A 11 3.23 16.32 -15.17
CA TYR A 11 4.19 15.73 -16.11
C TYR A 11 4.40 16.66 -17.30
N ALA A 12 5.61 16.68 -17.84
CA ALA A 12 5.89 17.46 -19.05
C ALA A 12 4.99 17.03 -20.23
N GLY A 13 4.41 17.99 -20.91
CA GLY A 13 3.50 17.75 -22.05
C GLY A 13 2.05 17.39 -21.69
N THR A 14 1.70 17.29 -20.41
CA THR A 14 0.32 17.11 -19.97
C THR A 14 -0.27 18.46 -19.57
N GLY A 15 -1.38 18.87 -20.16
CA GLY A 15 -2.05 20.14 -19.85
C GLY A 15 -2.75 20.17 -18.47
N ARG A 16 -2.74 19.06 -17.72
CA ARG A 16 -3.40 18.92 -16.40
C ARG A 16 -2.46 18.26 -15.39
N PRO A 17 -2.49 18.69 -14.11
CA PRO A 17 -1.74 18.02 -13.06
C PRO A 17 -2.29 16.60 -12.84
N ALA A 18 -1.38 15.64 -12.59
CA ALA A 18 -1.74 14.29 -12.15
C ALA A 18 -2.08 14.26 -10.65
N LEU A 19 -1.52 15.19 -9.87
CA LEU A 19 -1.88 15.47 -8.48
C LEU A 19 -1.99 17.00 -8.33
N ASN A 20 -3.02 17.45 -7.63
CA ASN A 20 -3.32 18.85 -7.43
C ASN A 20 -3.59 19.12 -5.94
N ASP A 21 -2.71 19.87 -5.30
CA ASP A 21 -2.85 20.35 -3.91
C ASP A 21 -3.22 19.24 -2.88
N ILE A 22 -2.58 18.07 -2.98
CA ILE A 22 -2.84 16.97 -2.05
C ILE A 22 -2.40 17.33 -0.64
N ALA A 23 -3.34 17.30 0.30
CA ALA A 23 -3.11 17.38 1.74
C ALA A 23 -3.63 16.10 2.41
N LEU A 24 -2.75 15.36 3.14
CA LEU A 24 -3.11 14.10 3.76
C LEU A 24 -2.23 13.79 4.96
N GLN A 25 -2.82 13.21 6.01
CA GLN A 25 -2.10 12.71 7.17
C GLN A 25 -2.33 11.22 7.34
N ILE A 26 -1.24 10.45 7.40
CA ILE A 26 -1.25 9.00 7.59
C ILE A 26 -0.66 8.69 8.96
N PRO A 27 -1.45 8.16 9.90
CA PRO A 27 -0.98 7.82 11.24
C PRO A 27 0.10 6.74 11.21
N LYS A 28 1.02 6.77 12.17
CA LYS A 28 2.01 5.71 12.34
C LYS A 28 1.33 4.40 12.76
N GLY A 29 1.75 3.29 12.17
CA GLY A 29 1.24 1.96 12.47
C GLY A 29 -0.13 1.64 11.86
N ALA A 30 -0.79 2.61 11.20
CA ALA A 30 -2.08 2.39 10.54
C ALA A 30 -1.93 1.68 9.20
N ILE A 31 -2.98 0.97 8.81
CA ILE A 31 -3.20 0.55 7.42
C ILE A 31 -4.09 1.60 6.77
N TYR A 32 -3.52 2.35 5.84
CA TYR A 32 -4.18 3.47 5.17
C TYR A 32 -4.50 3.14 3.71
N GLY A 33 -5.79 3.11 3.36
CA GLY A 33 -6.26 2.87 2.00
C GLY A 33 -6.44 4.16 1.21
N ILE A 34 -5.92 4.23 -0.02
CA ILE A 34 -6.20 5.31 -0.96
C ILE A 34 -6.98 4.72 -2.12
N LEU A 35 -8.29 5.01 -2.13
CA LEU A 35 -9.23 4.53 -3.13
C LEU A 35 -9.36 5.56 -4.26
N GLY A 36 -9.57 5.09 -5.48
CA GLY A 36 -9.85 5.95 -6.62
C GLY A 36 -9.95 5.17 -7.92
N ARG A 37 -10.64 5.73 -8.90
CA ARG A 37 -10.78 5.13 -10.23
C ARG A 37 -9.44 5.08 -10.97
N SER A 38 -9.37 4.31 -12.06
CA SER A 38 -8.21 4.34 -12.95
C SER A 38 -7.97 5.77 -13.45
N GLY A 39 -6.70 6.20 -13.48
CA GLY A 39 -6.34 7.57 -13.87
C GLY A 39 -6.53 8.65 -12.80
N ALA A 40 -7.02 8.33 -11.59
CA ALA A 40 -7.24 9.31 -10.52
C ALA A 40 -5.94 9.93 -9.95
N GLY A 41 -4.76 9.36 -10.25
CA GLY A 41 -3.46 9.84 -9.73
C GLY A 41 -2.83 8.94 -8.66
N LYS A 42 -3.46 7.80 -8.30
CA LYS A 42 -3.01 6.89 -7.22
C LYS A 42 -1.55 6.47 -7.35
N SER A 43 -1.17 5.90 -8.51
CA SER A 43 0.22 5.44 -8.73
C SER A 43 1.21 6.61 -8.76
N THR A 44 0.79 7.81 -9.18
CA THR A 44 1.63 9.01 -9.08
C THR A 44 1.86 9.38 -7.61
N LEU A 45 0.81 9.33 -6.79
CA LEU A 45 0.91 9.65 -5.36
C LEU A 45 1.86 8.69 -4.63
N ILE A 46 1.69 7.38 -4.82
CA ILE A 46 2.56 6.39 -4.16
C ILE A 46 4.01 6.47 -4.65
N ARG A 47 4.24 6.81 -5.93
CA ARG A 47 5.58 7.07 -6.47
C ARG A 47 6.22 8.34 -5.92
N CYS A 48 5.42 9.36 -5.58
CA CYS A 48 5.90 10.53 -4.85
C CYS A 48 6.28 10.17 -3.41
N LEU A 49 5.52 9.31 -2.73
CA LEU A 49 5.84 8.83 -1.38
C LEU A 49 7.16 8.05 -1.31
N ASN A 50 7.55 7.37 -2.39
CA ASN A 50 8.84 6.67 -2.50
C ASN A 50 9.91 7.50 -3.25
N LEU A 51 9.58 8.75 -3.65
CA LEU A 51 10.41 9.61 -4.49
C LEU A 51 10.92 8.94 -5.77
N LEU A 52 10.20 7.94 -6.30
CA LEU A 52 10.38 7.48 -7.69
C LEU A 52 9.99 8.58 -8.66
N GLU A 53 9.00 9.40 -8.26
CA GLU A 53 8.63 10.65 -8.89
C GLU A 53 8.81 11.80 -7.90
N ARG A 54 9.50 12.86 -8.31
CA ARG A 54 9.56 14.07 -7.49
C ARG A 54 8.32 14.92 -7.73
N PRO A 55 7.69 15.46 -6.69
CA PRO A 55 6.59 16.40 -6.85
C PRO A 55 7.06 17.68 -7.58
N THR A 56 6.13 18.37 -8.23
CA THR A 56 6.38 19.69 -8.84
C THR A 56 6.37 20.78 -7.79
N SER A 57 5.50 20.65 -6.78
CA SER A 57 5.40 21.55 -5.63
C SER A 57 4.86 20.82 -4.40
N GLY A 58 4.88 21.47 -3.24
CA GLY A 58 4.49 20.89 -1.97
C GLY A 58 5.60 20.05 -1.34
N ARG A 59 5.30 19.40 -0.22
CA ARG A 59 6.27 18.59 0.52
C ARG A 59 5.66 17.35 1.14
N ILE A 60 6.52 16.39 1.43
CA ILE A 60 6.18 15.14 2.11
C ILE A 60 7.09 15.00 3.32
N LEU A 61 6.49 14.94 4.50
CA LEU A 61 7.21 14.70 5.75
C LEU A 61 6.96 13.25 6.20
N VAL A 62 8.05 12.54 6.49
CA VAL A 62 8.00 11.19 7.09
C VAL A 62 8.69 11.26 8.45
N ASN A 63 7.96 11.00 9.51
CA ASN A 63 8.41 11.17 10.90
C ASN A 63 9.04 12.57 11.15
N GLY A 64 8.46 13.61 10.56
CA GLY A 64 8.93 15.01 10.68
C GLY A 64 10.07 15.41 9.73
N GLN A 65 10.67 14.48 9.01
CA GLN A 65 11.72 14.75 8.02
C GLN A 65 11.09 15.02 6.64
N ASP A 66 11.40 16.17 6.04
CA ASP A 66 11.03 16.45 4.65
C ASP A 66 11.86 15.58 3.70
N ILE A 67 11.19 14.63 3.05
CA ILE A 67 11.84 13.71 2.11
C ILE A 67 12.04 14.33 0.72
N THR A 68 11.30 15.39 0.36
CA THR A 68 11.36 16.00 -0.98
C THR A 68 12.72 16.65 -1.26
N GLN A 69 13.45 17.02 -0.19
CA GLN A 69 14.74 17.70 -0.26
C GLN A 69 15.94 16.73 -0.13
N LEU A 70 15.70 15.42 -0.03
CA LEU A 70 16.77 14.44 0.15
C LEU A 70 17.76 14.41 -1.03
N ASN A 71 19.06 14.45 -0.71
CA ASN A 71 20.12 14.17 -1.66
C ASN A 71 20.19 12.65 -2.01
N LYS A 72 21.04 12.28 -2.95
CA LYS A 72 21.13 10.89 -3.44
C LYS A 72 21.46 9.87 -2.33
N ALA A 73 22.32 10.19 -1.37
CA ALA A 73 22.71 9.30 -0.29
C ALA A 73 21.54 9.11 0.70
N ALA A 74 20.98 10.21 1.19
CA ALA A 74 19.83 10.18 2.10
C ALA A 74 18.58 9.55 1.46
N LEU A 75 18.40 9.71 0.14
CA LEU A 75 17.32 9.06 -0.60
C LEU A 75 17.49 7.53 -0.65
N ARG A 76 18.73 7.03 -0.80
CA ARG A 76 19.00 5.60 -0.74
C ARG A 76 18.64 5.03 0.63
N ASP A 77 19.05 5.71 1.71
CA ASP A 77 18.76 5.30 3.09
C ASP A 77 17.26 5.37 3.40
N TYR A 78 16.57 6.40 2.90
CA TYR A 78 15.11 6.51 3.00
C TYR A 78 14.41 5.32 2.32
N ARG A 79 14.82 4.94 1.11
CA ARG A 79 14.24 3.80 0.37
C ARG A 79 14.50 2.45 1.02
N LEU A 80 15.59 2.27 1.77
CA LEU A 80 15.80 1.07 2.58
C LEU A 80 14.81 0.97 3.75
N ARG A 81 14.35 2.13 4.26
CA ARG A 81 13.32 2.20 5.32
C ARG A 81 11.89 2.28 4.80
N THR A 82 11.71 2.24 3.48
CA THR A 82 10.42 2.30 2.82
C THR A 82 10.31 1.13 1.85
N GLY A 83 9.61 0.07 2.26
CA GLY A 83 9.33 -1.08 1.40
C GLY A 83 8.30 -0.71 0.34
N MET A 84 8.37 -1.36 -0.82
CA MET A 84 7.38 -1.18 -1.89
C MET A 84 7.00 -2.52 -2.53
N ILE A 85 5.70 -2.76 -2.60
CA ILE A 85 5.07 -3.86 -3.32
C ILE A 85 4.45 -3.28 -4.59
N PHE A 86 4.77 -3.88 -5.73
CA PHE A 86 4.35 -3.42 -7.05
C PHE A 86 3.21 -4.27 -7.60
N GLN A 87 2.38 -3.71 -8.44
CA GLN A 87 1.26 -4.37 -9.11
C GLN A 87 1.67 -5.63 -9.90
N HIS A 88 2.83 -5.63 -10.56
CA HIS A 88 3.34 -6.72 -11.38
C HIS A 88 4.48 -7.52 -10.72
N PHE A 89 4.51 -7.59 -9.39
CA PHE A 89 5.51 -8.28 -8.56
C PHE A 89 6.95 -7.77 -8.74
N ASN A 90 7.37 -7.41 -9.94
CA ASN A 90 8.71 -6.92 -10.31
C ASN A 90 9.85 -7.82 -9.76
N LEU A 91 9.68 -9.13 -9.84
CA LEU A 91 10.70 -10.10 -9.44
C LEU A 91 11.80 -10.19 -10.50
N LEU A 92 13.02 -10.40 -10.05
CA LEU A 92 14.17 -10.65 -10.91
C LEU A 92 14.10 -12.10 -11.40
N HIS A 93 13.72 -12.30 -12.66
CA HIS A 93 13.46 -13.63 -13.24
C HIS A 93 14.68 -14.54 -13.26
N ALA A 94 15.89 -13.99 -13.36
CA ALA A 94 17.16 -14.71 -13.36
C ALA A 94 17.69 -15.04 -11.95
N ARG A 95 16.96 -14.67 -10.89
CA ARG A 95 17.29 -14.93 -9.49
C ARG A 95 16.28 -15.88 -8.85
N THR A 96 16.75 -16.69 -7.91
CA THR A 96 15.87 -17.52 -7.06
C THR A 96 14.97 -16.65 -6.18
N VAL A 97 14.01 -17.27 -5.52
CA VAL A 97 13.17 -16.63 -4.49
C VAL A 97 14.05 -16.04 -3.38
N ALA A 98 14.97 -16.83 -2.82
CA ALA A 98 15.88 -16.37 -1.78
C ALA A 98 16.76 -15.19 -2.25
N ASP A 99 17.25 -15.24 -3.49
CA ASP A 99 18.07 -14.16 -4.05
C ASP A 99 17.25 -12.89 -4.31
N ASN A 100 15.96 -13.01 -4.69
CA ASN A 100 15.07 -11.86 -4.80
C ASN A 100 14.89 -11.15 -3.45
N ASP A 101 14.67 -11.90 -2.39
CA ASP A 101 14.51 -11.36 -1.03
C ASP A 101 15.80 -10.78 -0.47
N ALA A 102 16.96 -11.28 -0.92
CA ALA A 102 18.27 -10.78 -0.51
C ALA A 102 18.65 -9.41 -1.13
N VAL A 103 18.04 -9.00 -2.26
CA VAL A 103 18.41 -7.78 -3.00
C VAL A 103 18.48 -6.52 -2.13
N PRO A 104 17.46 -6.17 -1.30
CA PRO A 104 17.54 -4.98 -0.47
C PRO A 104 18.68 -5.04 0.55
N LEU A 105 18.99 -6.23 1.07
CA LEU A 105 20.07 -6.45 2.01
C LEU A 105 21.45 -6.37 1.35
N GLU A 106 21.56 -6.81 0.08
CA GLU A 106 22.77 -6.61 -0.75
C GLU A 106 23.05 -5.12 -0.95
N ILE A 107 22.01 -4.36 -1.31
CA ILE A 107 22.09 -2.91 -1.48
C ILE A 107 22.48 -2.21 -0.18
N ALA A 108 21.99 -2.70 0.96
CA ALA A 108 22.32 -2.20 2.29
C ALA A 108 23.73 -2.61 2.78
N GLY A 109 24.47 -3.46 2.03
CA GLY A 109 25.79 -3.93 2.41
C GLY A 109 25.81 -4.93 3.58
N VAL A 110 24.69 -5.61 3.84
CA VAL A 110 24.57 -6.60 4.93
C VAL A 110 25.46 -7.81 4.62
N PRO A 111 26.28 -8.32 5.57
CA PRO A 111 27.12 -9.49 5.38
C PRO A 111 26.31 -10.75 5.00
N ARG A 112 26.89 -11.62 4.17
CA ARG A 112 26.24 -12.80 3.58
C ARG A 112 25.50 -13.66 4.60
N ALA A 113 26.17 -14.04 5.69
CA ALA A 113 25.56 -14.89 6.72
C ALA A 113 24.31 -14.26 7.38
N ALA A 114 24.35 -12.94 7.63
CA ALA A 114 23.19 -12.21 8.17
C ALA A 114 22.05 -12.09 7.12
N ARG A 115 22.39 -11.92 5.83
CA ARG A 115 21.39 -11.92 4.74
C ARG A 115 20.68 -13.26 4.66
N GLU A 116 21.42 -14.37 4.64
CA GLU A 116 20.87 -15.72 4.58
C GLU A 116 19.96 -16.04 5.78
N ALA A 117 20.34 -15.61 6.98
CA ALA A 117 19.50 -15.74 8.18
C ALA A 117 18.19 -14.93 8.01
N ARG A 118 18.29 -13.67 7.60
CA ARG A 118 17.13 -12.81 7.41
C ARG A 118 16.18 -13.31 6.33
N VAL A 119 16.71 -13.79 5.21
CA VAL A 119 15.92 -14.38 4.12
C VAL A 119 15.14 -15.60 4.61
N ARG A 120 15.77 -16.50 5.40
CA ARG A 120 15.04 -17.65 5.98
C ARG A 120 13.87 -17.21 6.88
N GLU A 121 14.07 -16.18 7.73
CA GLU A 121 13.00 -15.62 8.56
C GLU A 121 11.83 -15.10 7.70
N LEU A 122 12.15 -14.38 6.61
CA LEU A 122 11.15 -13.79 5.73
C LEU A 122 10.37 -14.84 4.96
N LEU A 123 11.06 -15.85 4.43
CA LEU A 123 10.42 -16.95 3.72
C LEU A 123 9.50 -17.78 4.64
N ALA A 124 9.89 -17.96 5.90
CA ALA A 124 9.01 -18.57 6.91
C ALA A 124 7.78 -17.68 7.20
N LEU A 125 7.96 -16.36 7.29
CA LEU A 125 6.87 -15.41 7.53
C LEU A 125 5.79 -15.45 6.43
N VAL A 126 6.21 -15.68 5.18
CA VAL A 126 5.30 -15.71 4.01
C VAL A 126 4.95 -17.11 3.53
N ASP A 127 5.25 -18.17 4.30
CA ASP A 127 4.99 -19.59 3.98
C ASP A 127 5.62 -20.06 2.66
N LEU A 128 6.88 -19.66 2.40
CA LEU A 128 7.61 -20.02 1.19
C LEU A 128 8.99 -20.65 1.47
N SER A 129 9.23 -21.19 2.66
CA SER A 129 10.52 -21.79 3.04
C SER A 129 10.97 -22.85 2.03
N GLU A 130 10.07 -23.74 1.59
CA GLU A 130 10.34 -24.82 0.64
C GLU A 130 10.58 -24.32 -0.80
N LYS A 131 10.32 -23.03 -1.07
CA LYS A 131 10.49 -22.42 -2.39
C LYS A 131 11.73 -21.56 -2.51
N ALA A 132 12.62 -21.56 -1.52
CA ALA A 132 13.81 -20.70 -1.48
C ALA A 132 14.68 -20.79 -2.75
N ALA A 133 14.87 -22.00 -3.29
CA ALA A 133 15.68 -22.26 -4.49
C ALA A 133 14.88 -22.17 -5.81
N ALA A 134 13.56 -21.96 -5.75
CA ALA A 134 12.73 -21.85 -6.96
C ALA A 134 12.95 -20.52 -7.68
N PHE A 135 12.69 -20.49 -8.98
CA PHE A 135 12.69 -19.27 -9.78
C PHE A 135 11.26 -18.71 -9.91
N PRO A 136 11.09 -17.40 -10.17
CA PRO A 136 9.78 -16.78 -10.34
C PRO A 136 8.86 -17.47 -11.37
N SER A 137 9.42 -18.06 -12.44
CA SER A 137 8.67 -18.81 -13.45
C SER A 137 7.97 -20.07 -12.90
N GLN A 138 8.43 -20.59 -11.75
CA GLN A 138 7.92 -21.81 -11.10
C GLN A 138 6.87 -21.50 -10.02
N LEU A 139 6.47 -20.24 -9.87
CA LEU A 139 5.57 -19.77 -8.81
C LEU A 139 4.20 -19.39 -9.36
N SER A 140 3.16 -19.64 -8.56
CA SER A 140 1.83 -19.07 -8.79
C SER A 140 1.82 -17.54 -8.58
N GLY A 141 0.76 -16.85 -9.02
CA GLY A 141 0.59 -15.41 -8.80
C GLY A 141 0.66 -15.02 -7.32
N GLY A 142 -0.05 -15.75 -6.47
CA GLY A 142 -0.02 -15.51 -5.01
C GLY A 142 1.35 -15.77 -4.39
N GLN A 143 2.07 -16.80 -4.84
CA GLN A 143 3.45 -17.05 -4.39
C GLN A 143 4.39 -15.92 -4.81
N LYS A 144 4.29 -15.42 -6.06
CA LYS A 144 5.06 -14.25 -6.52
C LYS A 144 4.78 -13.01 -5.67
N GLN A 145 3.53 -12.81 -5.29
CA GLN A 145 3.14 -11.70 -4.42
C GLN A 145 3.75 -11.84 -3.03
N ARG A 146 3.73 -13.03 -2.44
CA ARG A 146 4.36 -13.32 -1.15
C ARG A 146 5.87 -13.08 -1.17
N VAL A 147 6.56 -13.44 -2.26
CA VAL A 147 7.98 -13.08 -2.47
C VAL A 147 8.15 -11.56 -2.55
N GLY A 148 7.27 -10.85 -3.27
CA GLY A 148 7.29 -9.39 -3.32
C GLY A 148 7.14 -8.75 -1.94
N ILE A 149 6.28 -9.31 -1.07
CA ILE A 149 6.10 -8.89 0.32
C ILE A 149 7.37 -9.15 1.13
N ALA A 150 7.92 -10.37 1.09
CA ALA A 150 9.13 -10.74 1.80
C ALA A 150 10.31 -9.82 1.43
N ARG A 151 10.51 -9.59 0.13
CA ARG A 151 11.53 -8.66 -0.38
C ARG A 151 11.33 -7.24 0.14
N ALA A 152 10.09 -6.73 0.15
CA ALA A 152 9.79 -5.38 0.64
C ALA A 152 10.09 -5.23 2.13
N LEU A 153 9.98 -6.31 2.92
CA LEU A 153 10.25 -6.35 4.37
C LEU A 153 11.73 -6.62 4.71
N ALA A 154 12.57 -6.95 3.73
CA ALA A 154 13.93 -7.43 3.97
C ALA A 154 14.77 -6.46 4.80
N ALA A 155 14.76 -5.18 4.45
CA ALA A 155 15.51 -4.13 5.13
C ALA A 155 14.84 -3.59 6.42
N ARG A 156 13.80 -4.26 6.94
CA ARG A 156 13.02 -3.83 8.13
C ARG A 156 12.47 -2.41 7.97
N PRO A 157 11.62 -2.17 6.96
CA PRO A 157 11.09 -0.84 6.71
C PRO A 157 10.16 -0.36 7.84
N GLU A 158 10.00 0.96 7.94
CA GLU A 158 9.02 1.62 8.82
C GLU A 158 7.68 1.86 8.09
N VAL A 159 7.74 1.92 6.76
CA VAL A 159 6.60 2.16 5.88
C VAL A 159 6.61 1.12 4.75
N LEU A 160 5.43 0.57 4.46
CA LEU A 160 5.20 -0.32 3.33
C LEU A 160 4.20 0.33 2.38
N LEU A 161 4.63 0.56 1.16
CA LEU A 161 3.80 1.11 0.09
C LEU A 161 3.32 -0.03 -0.82
N CYS A 162 2.01 -0.13 -1.05
CA CYS A 162 1.39 -1.19 -1.84
C CYS A 162 0.67 -0.58 -3.05
N ASP A 163 1.25 -0.75 -4.24
CA ASP A 163 0.67 -0.30 -5.51
C ASP A 163 -0.18 -1.42 -6.11
N GLU A 164 -1.49 -1.38 -5.87
CA GLU A 164 -2.48 -2.37 -6.36
C GLU A 164 -2.05 -3.83 -6.11
N ALA A 165 -1.57 -4.13 -4.91
CA ALA A 165 -0.90 -5.38 -4.55
C ALA A 165 -1.75 -6.67 -4.76
N THR A 166 -3.06 -6.55 -4.97
CA THR A 166 -3.98 -7.70 -5.13
C THR A 166 -4.73 -7.71 -6.46
N SER A 167 -4.53 -6.71 -7.32
CA SER A 167 -5.32 -6.54 -8.55
C SER A 167 -5.17 -7.66 -9.59
N ALA A 168 -4.06 -8.40 -9.52
CA ALA A 168 -3.75 -9.52 -10.43
C ALA A 168 -4.01 -10.91 -9.81
N LEU A 169 -4.69 -10.96 -8.66
CA LEU A 169 -4.93 -12.19 -7.90
C LEU A 169 -6.42 -12.56 -7.92
N ASP A 170 -6.70 -13.85 -7.80
CA ASP A 170 -8.05 -14.36 -7.57
C ASP A 170 -8.54 -13.99 -6.16
N PRO A 171 -9.87 -14.07 -5.88
CA PRO A 171 -10.44 -13.63 -4.60
C PRO A 171 -9.87 -14.36 -3.37
N GLU A 172 -9.63 -15.66 -3.46
CA GLU A 172 -9.12 -16.47 -2.34
C GLU A 172 -7.67 -16.09 -2.02
N THR A 173 -6.84 -15.99 -3.04
CA THR A 173 -5.45 -15.53 -2.92
C THR A 173 -5.39 -14.08 -2.41
N THR A 174 -6.31 -13.21 -2.86
CA THR A 174 -6.43 -11.84 -2.36
C THR A 174 -6.70 -11.82 -0.87
N ALA A 175 -7.69 -12.58 -0.38
CA ALA A 175 -8.00 -12.66 1.04
C ALA A 175 -6.80 -13.12 1.87
N SER A 176 -6.08 -14.14 1.39
CA SER A 176 -4.86 -14.66 2.01
C SER A 176 -3.73 -13.62 2.10
N VAL A 177 -3.50 -12.85 1.03
CA VAL A 177 -2.49 -11.79 1.00
C VAL A 177 -2.87 -10.63 1.91
N LEU A 178 -4.15 -10.24 1.96
CA LEU A 178 -4.63 -9.18 2.86
C LEU A 178 -4.50 -9.60 4.33
N ALA A 179 -4.84 -10.83 4.67
CA ALA A 179 -4.65 -11.37 6.03
C ALA A 179 -3.16 -11.36 6.43
N LEU A 180 -2.26 -11.74 5.52
CA LEU A 180 -0.82 -11.66 5.75
C LEU A 180 -0.35 -10.22 6.00
N LEU A 181 -0.82 -9.24 5.22
CA LEU A 181 -0.47 -7.83 5.41
C LEU A 181 -0.98 -7.29 6.75
N ALA A 182 -2.19 -7.66 7.16
CA ALA A 182 -2.76 -7.29 8.46
C ALA A 182 -1.94 -7.87 9.63
N ASP A 183 -1.55 -9.16 9.55
CA ASP A 183 -0.71 -9.81 10.56
C ASP A 183 0.67 -9.14 10.64
N ILE A 184 1.31 -8.83 9.52
CA ILE A 184 2.58 -8.12 9.45
C ILE A 184 2.48 -6.72 10.07
N ASN A 185 1.40 -5.97 9.76
CA ASN A 185 1.16 -4.65 10.35
C ASN A 185 1.11 -4.72 11.89
N GLN A 186 0.34 -5.67 12.44
CA GLN A 186 0.18 -5.83 13.88
C GLN A 186 1.49 -6.25 14.56
N ARG A 187 2.20 -7.27 14.02
CA ARG A 187 3.43 -7.79 14.62
C ARG A 187 4.59 -6.80 14.57
N LEU A 188 4.70 -6.04 13.48
CA LEU A 188 5.84 -5.15 13.25
C LEU A 188 5.53 -3.68 13.54
N ASN A 189 4.28 -3.34 13.89
CA ASN A 189 3.80 -1.96 14.02
C ASN A 189 4.15 -1.11 12.78
N LEU A 190 3.99 -1.72 11.60
CA LEU A 190 4.39 -1.19 10.30
C LEU A 190 3.29 -0.29 9.74
N THR A 191 3.63 0.92 9.31
CA THR A 191 2.67 1.76 8.59
C THR A 191 2.51 1.24 7.17
N ILE A 192 1.29 0.88 6.76
CA ILE A 192 0.99 0.40 5.41
C ILE A 192 0.15 1.44 4.68
N VAL A 193 0.60 1.86 3.49
CA VAL A 193 -0.18 2.68 2.57
C VAL A 193 -0.49 1.86 1.35
N LEU A 194 -1.75 1.52 1.15
CA LEU A 194 -2.18 0.78 -0.03
C LEU A 194 -3.04 1.63 -0.96
N ILE A 195 -2.77 1.53 -2.25
CA ILE A 195 -3.65 2.10 -3.26
C ILE A 195 -4.41 0.98 -3.98
N THR A 196 -5.68 1.22 -4.22
CA THR A 196 -6.57 0.26 -4.88
C THR A 196 -7.76 0.97 -5.53
N HIS A 197 -8.41 0.30 -6.45
CA HIS A 197 -9.72 0.68 -6.95
C HIS A 197 -10.85 -0.21 -6.38
N GLN A 198 -10.49 -1.19 -5.55
CA GLN A 198 -11.42 -2.16 -4.95
C GLN A 198 -11.76 -1.75 -3.52
N LEU A 199 -13.01 -1.36 -3.29
CA LEU A 199 -13.49 -0.95 -1.97
C LEU A 199 -13.43 -2.10 -0.95
N GLU A 200 -13.67 -3.34 -1.38
CA GLU A 200 -13.61 -4.52 -0.52
C GLU A 200 -12.22 -4.72 0.12
N VAL A 201 -11.14 -4.42 -0.63
CA VAL A 201 -9.77 -4.45 -0.07
C VAL A 201 -9.63 -3.44 1.07
N VAL A 202 -10.15 -2.22 0.88
CA VAL A 202 -10.10 -1.16 1.91
C VAL A 202 -10.91 -1.57 3.15
N LYS A 203 -12.13 -2.09 2.95
CA LYS A 203 -13.01 -2.57 4.04
C LYS A 203 -12.40 -3.72 4.85
N THR A 204 -11.60 -4.56 4.19
CA THR A 204 -11.07 -5.77 4.82
C THR A 204 -9.96 -5.47 5.81
N ILE A 205 -9.03 -4.56 5.52
CA ILE A 205 -7.84 -4.39 6.34
C ILE A 205 -7.51 -2.95 6.75
N CYS A 206 -8.16 -1.91 6.18
CA CYS A 206 -7.78 -0.53 6.45
C CYS A 206 -8.44 0.05 7.71
N ASP A 207 -7.66 0.82 8.48
CA ASP A 207 -8.16 1.63 9.61
C ASP A 207 -8.63 3.00 9.13
N HIS A 208 -7.97 3.53 8.10
CA HIS A 208 -8.20 4.84 7.51
C HIS A 208 -8.31 4.73 6.00
N ALA A 209 -9.03 5.67 5.41
CA ALA A 209 -9.12 5.76 3.97
C ALA A 209 -9.10 7.20 3.46
N ALA A 210 -8.70 7.36 2.20
CA ALA A 210 -8.91 8.57 1.42
C ALA A 210 -9.47 8.20 0.05
N LEU A 211 -10.34 9.05 -0.48
CA LEU A 211 -10.84 8.97 -1.84
C LEU A 211 -10.10 9.99 -2.71
N LEU A 212 -9.41 9.51 -3.72
CA LEU A 212 -8.69 10.32 -4.71
C LEU A 212 -9.48 10.36 -6.01
N GLU A 213 -9.86 11.55 -6.44
CA GLU A 213 -10.54 11.80 -7.71
C GLU A 213 -9.84 12.92 -8.48
N GLN A 214 -9.54 12.69 -9.75
CA GLN A 214 -8.96 13.69 -10.66
C GLN A 214 -7.71 14.43 -10.11
N GLY A 215 -6.91 13.72 -9.32
CA GLY A 215 -5.69 14.27 -8.71
C GLY A 215 -5.89 15.00 -7.38
N GLU A 216 -7.08 14.98 -6.79
CA GLU A 216 -7.42 15.65 -5.54
C GLU A 216 -7.97 14.67 -4.50
N ILE A 217 -7.67 14.88 -3.21
CA ILE A 217 -8.31 14.16 -2.11
C ILE A 217 -9.67 14.80 -1.84
N VAL A 218 -10.73 14.09 -2.17
CA VAL A 218 -12.12 14.59 -1.98
C VAL A 218 -12.68 14.21 -0.62
N GLU A 219 -12.14 13.17 0.00
CA GLU A 219 -12.57 12.71 1.31
C GLU A 219 -11.45 11.91 1.98
N SER A 220 -11.27 12.05 3.29
CA SER A 220 -10.29 11.28 4.06
C SER A 220 -10.66 11.23 5.55
N GLY A 221 -10.30 10.12 6.23
CA GLY A 221 -10.56 9.95 7.65
C GLY A 221 -10.46 8.51 8.13
N LYS A 222 -10.93 8.25 9.34
CA LYS A 222 -11.11 6.88 9.82
C LYS A 222 -12.15 6.18 8.97
N LEU A 223 -11.86 4.97 8.54
CA LEU A 223 -12.76 4.22 7.65
C LEU A 223 -14.15 4.04 8.26
N ALA A 224 -14.23 3.69 9.54
CA ALA A 224 -15.51 3.52 10.24
C ALA A 224 -16.37 4.80 10.19
N ASP A 225 -15.75 5.97 10.41
CA ASP A 225 -16.48 7.27 10.42
C ASP A 225 -16.98 7.61 9.00
N LEU A 226 -16.14 7.37 7.98
CA LEU A 226 -16.51 7.61 6.58
C LEU A 226 -17.67 6.72 6.14
N LEU A 227 -17.69 5.45 6.56
CA LEU A 227 -18.72 4.49 6.16
C LEU A 227 -20.05 4.67 6.89
N VAL A 228 -20.09 5.32 8.05
CA VAL A 228 -21.35 5.64 8.75
C VAL A 228 -21.91 7.02 8.40
N THR A 229 -21.11 7.89 7.80
CA THR A 229 -21.54 9.25 7.41
C THR A 229 -22.44 9.20 6.17
N PRO A 230 -23.71 9.65 6.25
CA PRO A 230 -24.70 9.45 5.16
C PRO A 230 -24.31 10.08 3.83
N TRP A 231 -23.61 11.21 3.86
CA TRP A 231 -23.18 11.96 2.66
C TRP A 231 -21.74 11.64 2.22
N SER A 232 -21.06 10.70 2.87
CA SER A 232 -19.75 10.25 2.44
C SER A 232 -19.80 9.63 1.03
N ARG A 233 -18.92 10.08 0.15
CA ARG A 233 -18.78 9.53 -1.21
C ARG A 233 -18.28 8.09 -1.17
N LEU A 234 -17.42 7.77 -0.18
CA LEU A 234 -16.93 6.44 0.05
C LEU A 234 -18.08 5.50 0.42
N ARG A 235 -19.00 5.95 1.30
CA ARG A 235 -20.23 5.22 1.62
C ARG A 235 -21.15 5.07 0.40
N GLN A 236 -21.35 6.12 -0.38
CA GLN A 236 -22.19 6.05 -1.59
C GLN A 236 -21.67 4.99 -2.59
N SER A 237 -20.37 4.74 -2.63
CA SER A 237 -19.79 3.66 -3.43
C SER A 237 -20.17 2.26 -2.92
N LEU A 238 -20.60 2.12 -1.65
CA LEU A 238 -21.11 0.88 -1.07
C LEU A 238 -22.58 0.62 -1.43
N LEU A 239 -23.37 1.66 -1.68
CA LEU A 239 -24.83 1.53 -1.89
C LEU A 239 -25.19 0.77 -3.17
N HIS A 240 -24.22 0.40 -3.99
CA HIS A 240 -24.41 -0.52 -5.11
C HIS A 240 -24.48 -1.99 -4.67
N ASP A 241 -24.21 -2.32 -3.38
CA ASP A 241 -24.37 -3.65 -2.80
C ASP A 241 -24.96 -3.56 -1.38
N PRO A 242 -26.32 -3.62 -1.23
CA PRO A 242 -27.02 -3.49 0.06
C PRO A 242 -26.67 -4.60 1.06
N GLN A 243 -26.30 -5.81 0.61
CA GLN A 243 -25.94 -6.91 1.50
C GLN A 243 -24.57 -6.68 2.14
N ALA A 244 -23.59 -6.21 1.35
CA ALA A 244 -22.27 -5.84 1.86
C ALA A 244 -22.33 -4.68 2.86
N GLU A 245 -23.25 -3.72 2.68
CA GLU A 245 -23.50 -2.63 3.64
C GLU A 245 -23.97 -3.18 4.97
N GLN A 246 -24.94 -4.08 4.96
CA GLN A 246 -25.55 -4.64 6.17
C GLN A 246 -24.58 -5.51 6.98
N GLU A 247 -23.78 -6.31 6.30
CA GLU A 247 -22.70 -7.11 6.91
C GLU A 247 -21.62 -6.24 7.56
N PHE A 248 -21.22 -5.16 6.89
CA PHE A 248 -20.24 -4.21 7.41
C PHE A 248 -20.76 -3.49 8.66
N LEU A 249 -21.97 -2.93 8.60
CA LEU A 249 -22.60 -2.24 9.74
C LEU A 249 -22.74 -3.17 10.96
N THR A 250 -23.08 -4.42 10.72
CA THR A 250 -23.20 -5.44 11.77
C THR A 250 -21.83 -5.76 12.40
N ARG A 251 -20.79 -5.91 11.60
CA ARG A 251 -19.42 -6.23 12.06
C ARG A 251 -18.81 -5.12 12.92
N HIS A 252 -19.13 -3.86 12.62
CA HIS A 252 -18.61 -2.71 13.36
C HIS A 252 -19.53 -2.15 14.44
N GLY A 253 -20.60 -2.89 14.79
CA GLY A 253 -21.51 -2.52 15.87
C GLY A 253 -22.35 -1.25 15.61
N VAL A 254 -22.45 -0.83 14.35
CA VAL A 254 -23.21 0.36 13.95
C VAL A 254 -24.66 -0.05 13.68
N GLN A 255 -25.58 0.30 14.57
CA GLN A 255 -27.03 0.17 14.33
C GLN A 255 -27.48 1.31 13.39
N GLY A 256 -27.34 1.10 12.08
CA GLY A 256 -27.82 2.03 11.06
C GLY A 256 -29.03 1.42 10.32
N ARG A 257 -30.11 2.20 10.15
CA ARG A 257 -31.19 1.83 9.23
C ARG A 257 -30.62 1.76 7.79
N PRO A 258 -30.90 0.69 7.02
CA PRO A 258 -30.57 0.67 5.61
C PRO A 258 -31.28 1.81 4.88
N LEU A 259 -30.59 2.50 3.98
CA LEU A 259 -31.13 3.61 3.19
C LEU A 259 -31.99 3.15 2.00
N CYS A 260 -32.35 1.87 1.90
CA CYS A 260 -33.33 1.37 0.94
C CYS A 260 -34.75 1.67 1.40
N GLY A 261 -35.30 2.74 0.89
CA GLY A 261 -36.72 3.08 1.10
C GLY A 261 -37.08 4.48 0.68
N VAL A 262 -36.84 4.81 -0.60
CA VAL A 262 -37.70 5.80 -1.30
C VAL A 262 -38.13 5.16 -2.60
N ALA A 263 -39.41 4.83 -2.63
CA ALA A 263 -40.16 4.45 -3.81
C ALA A 263 -40.30 5.62 -4.76
#